data_92b195c5d4cccbc12918ac6a92083c72
#
_entry.id   92b195c5d4cccbc12918ac6a92083c72
#
_cell.length_a   1.000
_cell.length_b   1.000
_cell.length_c   1.000
_cell.angle_alpha   90.00
_cell.angle_beta   90.00
_cell.angle_gamma   90.00
#
_symmetry.space_group_name_H-M   'P 1'
#
loop_
_entity.id
_entity.type
_entity.pdbx_description
1 polymer ?
#
loop_
_entity_poly.entity_id
_entity_poly.type
_entity_poly.pdbx_seq_one_letter_code
_entity_poly.pdbx_strand_id
1 'polypeptide(L)'
;MIVTAHLSDIHIDGRQRSIDRTRAVMDYLNALPYDLDAVVVTGDIAEHGSPAEYEQARELLTSRHPVLVSPGNHDERSAFRRFLLGEPASAAPVNQVHRTAGFTIALCDSSIPGKDEGFIEEDTLVWLEDVLTRTPGDMPVLVGFHHPPTLLHSPYIDSLRQFEEHRLARLVERFPNIAGLICGHAHTAAATTFAGKPLVVAPGVVSTLRLPWERYAHPTDHVHLDLPPALAFHVLGGTGRLTTHYRSVSC
;
A
#
# COMPACT_ATOMS: atom_id res chain seq x y z
N MET A 1 9.03 -20.27 1.92
CA MET A 1 7.82 -19.51 2.30
C MET A 1 8.25 -18.06 2.45
N ILE A 2 7.58 -17.16 1.75
CA ILE A 2 7.85 -15.72 1.76
C ILE A 2 6.73 -15.07 2.54
N VAL A 3 7.06 -14.19 3.49
CA VAL A 3 6.09 -13.51 4.35
C VAL A 3 6.33 -12.00 4.30
N THR A 4 5.36 -11.26 3.78
CA THR A 4 5.38 -9.80 3.69
C THR A 4 4.30 -9.21 4.58
N ALA A 5 4.65 -8.26 5.46
CA ALA A 5 3.66 -7.44 6.15
C ALA A 5 3.24 -6.28 5.25
N HIS A 6 1.96 -5.92 5.27
CA HIS A 6 1.41 -4.87 4.44
C HIS A 6 0.56 -3.92 5.29
N LEU A 7 1.04 -2.70 5.42
CA LEU A 7 0.40 -1.56 6.06
C LEU A 7 -0.08 -0.59 5.00
N SER A 8 -1.06 0.23 5.33
CA SER A 8 -1.50 1.35 4.49
C SER A 8 -2.12 2.44 5.34
N ASP A 9 -2.20 3.64 4.81
CA ASP A 9 -3.02 4.72 5.36
C ASP A 9 -2.63 5.02 6.83
N ILE A 10 -1.34 5.34 7.04
CA ILE A 10 -0.81 5.68 8.38
C ILE A 10 -1.06 7.14 8.75
N HIS A 11 -1.22 8.05 7.77
CA HIS A 11 -1.61 9.45 7.87
C HIS A 11 -0.93 10.16 9.05
N ILE A 12 0.39 10.22 9.03
CA ILE A 12 1.15 10.97 10.03
C ILE A 12 0.79 12.45 9.91
N ASP A 13 0.17 13.00 10.95
CA ASP A 13 -0.37 14.36 11.02
C ASP A 13 0.21 15.18 12.20
N GLY A 14 1.24 14.65 12.86
CA GLY A 14 1.84 15.22 14.06
C GLY A 14 1.02 15.01 15.34
N ARG A 15 -0.17 14.42 15.25
CA ARG A 15 -1.01 14.12 16.42
C ARG A 15 -0.64 12.79 17.05
N GLN A 16 -0.84 12.68 18.36
CA GLN A 16 -0.48 11.50 19.12
C GLN A 16 -1.15 10.22 18.61
N ARG A 17 -2.37 10.32 18.08
CA ARG A 17 -3.11 9.18 17.59
C ARG A 17 -2.43 8.46 16.43
N SER A 18 -2.05 9.18 15.35
CA SER A 18 -1.37 8.59 14.18
C SER A 18 -0.02 7.99 14.57
N ILE A 19 0.70 8.68 15.45
CA ILE A 19 1.99 8.26 16.00
C ILE A 19 1.84 6.95 16.79
N ASP A 20 0.93 6.89 17.78
CA ASP A 20 0.79 5.73 18.65
C ASP A 20 0.32 4.49 17.90
N ARG A 21 -0.59 4.66 16.93
CA ARG A 21 -1.09 3.55 16.12
C ARG A 21 -0.02 2.99 15.20
N THR A 22 0.73 3.86 14.53
CA THR A 22 1.84 3.44 13.66
C THR A 22 2.93 2.77 14.49
N ARG A 23 3.30 3.36 15.64
CA ARG A 23 4.28 2.78 16.56
C ARG A 23 3.85 1.39 17.03
N ALA A 24 2.60 1.22 17.49
CA ALA A 24 2.09 -0.06 17.96
C ALA A 24 2.19 -1.15 16.88
N VAL A 25 1.88 -0.82 15.61
CA VAL A 25 2.02 -1.77 14.49
C VAL A 25 3.48 -2.10 14.23
N MET A 26 4.37 -1.11 14.20
CA MET A 26 5.79 -1.33 13.94
C MET A 26 6.48 -2.09 15.10
N ASP A 27 6.13 -1.79 16.35
CA ASP A 27 6.63 -2.52 17.52
C ASP A 27 6.17 -3.99 17.47
N TYR A 28 4.91 -4.23 17.12
CA TYR A 28 4.39 -5.59 16.91
C TYR A 28 5.20 -6.35 15.85
N LEU A 29 5.48 -5.73 14.69
CA LEU A 29 6.26 -6.34 13.62
C LEU A 29 7.70 -6.60 14.03
N ASN A 30 8.34 -5.63 14.68
CA ASN A 30 9.73 -5.74 15.14
C ASN A 30 9.91 -6.77 16.28
N ALA A 31 8.86 -7.06 17.04
CA ALA A 31 8.85 -8.08 18.11
C ALA A 31 8.58 -9.50 17.61
N LEU A 32 8.19 -9.69 16.35
CA LEU A 32 7.95 -11.03 15.81
C LEU A 32 9.23 -11.88 15.90
N PRO A 33 9.12 -13.16 16.30
CA PRO A 33 10.29 -14.07 16.33
C PRO A 33 10.73 -14.49 14.92
N TYR A 34 9.91 -14.25 13.90
CA TYR A 34 10.15 -14.60 12.50
C TYR A 34 10.62 -13.38 11.71
N ASP A 35 11.63 -13.56 10.86
CA ASP A 35 12.10 -12.51 9.96
C ASP A 35 11.15 -12.39 8.77
N LEU A 36 10.54 -11.20 8.62
CA LEU A 36 9.74 -10.91 7.45
C LEU A 36 10.64 -10.62 6.24
N ASP A 37 10.22 -11.05 5.07
CA ASP A 37 10.93 -10.78 3.83
C ASP A 37 10.81 -9.31 3.39
N ALA A 38 9.71 -8.65 3.76
CA ALA A 38 9.52 -7.20 3.62
C ALA A 38 8.36 -6.69 4.50
N VAL A 39 8.39 -5.39 4.78
CA VAL A 39 7.25 -4.57 5.22
C VAL A 39 6.94 -3.61 4.09
N VAL A 40 5.68 -3.58 3.66
CA VAL A 40 5.20 -2.70 2.59
C VAL A 40 4.21 -1.72 3.16
N VAL A 41 4.30 -0.44 2.79
CA VAL A 41 3.33 0.59 3.14
C VAL A 41 2.80 1.23 1.85
N THR A 42 1.53 0.96 1.53
CA THR A 42 0.92 1.38 0.27
C THR A 42 0.20 2.72 0.37
N GLY A 43 0.97 3.79 0.60
CA GLY A 43 0.50 5.16 0.46
C GLY A 43 -0.17 5.75 1.69
N ASP A 44 -0.47 7.03 1.55
CA ASP A 44 -0.99 7.91 2.59
C ASP A 44 -0.12 7.86 3.86
N ILE A 45 1.17 8.13 3.64
CA ILE A 45 2.18 8.15 4.68
C ILE A 45 2.03 9.40 5.54
N ALA A 46 1.97 10.56 4.91
CA ALA A 46 1.70 11.85 5.54
C ALA A 46 0.24 12.25 5.34
N GLU A 47 -0.32 13.06 6.23
CA GLU A 47 -1.67 13.61 6.09
C GLU A 47 -1.69 14.83 5.14
N HIS A 48 -0.65 15.66 5.21
CA HIS A 48 -0.58 16.92 4.48
C HIS A 48 0.64 17.00 3.54
N GLY A 49 1.43 15.94 3.44
CA GLY A 49 2.64 15.91 2.61
C GLY A 49 3.75 16.84 3.10
N SER A 50 3.76 17.22 4.38
CA SER A 50 4.74 18.15 4.92
C SER A 50 6.08 17.48 5.27
N PRO A 51 7.21 18.21 5.21
CA PRO A 51 8.52 17.69 5.60
C PRO A 51 8.56 17.06 6.99
N ALA A 52 7.94 17.71 7.99
CA ALA A 52 7.93 17.24 9.36
C ALA A 52 7.18 15.90 9.53
N GLU A 53 6.09 15.69 8.79
CA GLU A 53 5.34 14.44 8.79
C GLU A 53 6.17 13.30 8.21
N TYR A 54 6.92 13.54 7.13
CA TYR A 54 7.80 12.53 6.54
C TYR A 54 9.01 12.21 7.42
N GLU A 55 9.62 13.20 8.07
CA GLU A 55 10.69 12.96 9.03
C GLU A 55 10.20 12.10 10.19
N GLN A 56 9.01 12.37 10.72
CA GLN A 56 8.38 11.58 11.76
C GLN A 56 8.00 10.17 11.27
N ALA A 57 7.44 10.06 10.06
CA ALA A 57 7.14 8.76 9.45
C ALA A 57 8.39 7.91 9.27
N ARG A 58 9.51 8.51 8.82
CA ARG A 58 10.80 7.82 8.67
C ARG A 58 11.30 7.23 9.99
N GLU A 59 11.15 7.96 11.10
CA GLU A 59 11.51 7.45 12.43
C GLU A 59 10.61 6.28 12.85
N LEU A 60 9.30 6.43 12.66
CA LEU A 60 8.31 5.42 13.05
C LEU A 60 8.42 4.13 12.22
N LEU A 61 8.73 4.25 10.94
CA LEU A 61 8.86 3.11 10.03
C LEU A 61 10.22 2.39 10.13
N THR A 62 11.06 2.76 11.12
CA THR A 62 12.32 2.05 11.36
C THR A 62 12.04 0.59 11.74
N SER A 63 12.64 -0.33 11.02
CA SER A 63 12.44 -1.76 11.21
C SER A 63 13.73 -2.55 11.00
N ARG A 64 13.81 -3.74 11.62
CA ARG A 64 14.84 -4.73 11.33
C ARG A 64 14.60 -5.46 9.99
N HIS A 65 13.41 -5.32 9.42
CA HIS A 65 13.02 -5.89 8.14
C HIS A 65 13.14 -4.84 7.03
N PRO A 66 13.34 -5.23 5.76
CA PRO A 66 13.28 -4.30 4.64
C PRO A 66 11.91 -3.59 4.59
N VAL A 67 11.90 -2.26 4.50
CA VAL A 67 10.67 -1.45 4.40
C VAL A 67 10.61 -0.80 3.03
N LEU A 68 9.47 -0.99 2.34
CA LEU A 68 9.16 -0.33 1.07
C LEU A 68 7.92 0.54 1.26
N VAL A 69 7.93 1.71 0.66
CA VAL A 69 6.85 2.68 0.78
C VAL A 69 6.47 3.22 -0.61
N SER A 70 5.20 3.42 -0.87
CA SER A 70 4.72 4.16 -2.04
C SER A 70 3.90 5.37 -1.59
N PRO A 71 3.79 6.44 -2.39
CA PRO A 71 2.89 7.53 -2.07
C PRO A 71 1.43 7.17 -2.30
N GLY A 72 0.53 7.84 -1.56
CA GLY A 72 -0.89 7.91 -1.81
C GLY A 72 -1.31 9.33 -2.23
N ASN A 73 -2.60 9.63 -2.19
CA ASN A 73 -3.13 10.92 -2.61
C ASN A 73 -2.84 12.07 -1.62
N HIS A 74 -2.58 11.77 -0.35
CA HIS A 74 -2.18 12.75 0.66
C HIS A 74 -0.69 13.10 0.58
N ASP A 75 0.11 12.32 -0.17
CA ASP A 75 1.55 12.48 -0.23
C ASP A 75 2.00 13.46 -1.32
N GLU A 76 3.08 14.24 -1.04
CA GLU A 76 3.74 15.12 -2.00
C GLU A 76 5.07 14.48 -2.44
N ARG A 77 5.22 14.21 -3.74
CA ARG A 77 6.34 13.42 -4.30
C ARG A 77 7.73 13.97 -3.99
N SER A 78 7.92 15.30 -4.07
CA SER A 78 9.22 15.92 -3.82
C SER A 78 9.63 15.84 -2.36
N ALA A 79 8.70 16.13 -1.44
CA ALA A 79 8.92 16.04 0.00
C ALA A 79 9.08 14.56 0.44
N PHE A 80 8.25 13.65 -0.09
CA PHE A 80 8.36 12.20 0.11
C PHE A 80 9.77 11.70 -0.22
N ARG A 81 10.30 12.03 -1.41
CA ARG A 81 11.68 11.66 -1.78
C ARG A 81 12.69 12.22 -0.81
N ARG A 82 12.62 13.53 -0.54
CA ARG A 82 13.64 14.22 0.21
C ARG A 82 13.67 13.82 1.68
N PHE A 83 12.53 13.79 2.34
CA PHE A 83 12.45 13.67 3.80
C PHE A 83 12.17 12.25 4.28
N LEU A 84 11.48 11.44 3.48
CA LEU A 84 11.24 10.03 3.81
C LEU A 84 12.31 9.11 3.22
N LEU A 85 12.61 9.22 1.91
CA LEU A 85 13.55 8.34 1.24
C LEU A 85 15.01 8.80 1.32
N GLY A 86 15.28 10.07 1.64
CA GLY A 86 16.64 10.63 1.61
C GLY A 86 17.20 10.82 0.20
N GLU A 87 16.33 10.90 -0.80
CA GLU A 87 16.67 11.09 -2.22
C GLU A 87 16.60 12.56 -2.62
N PRO A 88 17.18 12.96 -3.77
CA PRO A 88 16.93 14.27 -4.35
C PRO A 88 15.44 14.52 -4.61
N ALA A 89 14.99 15.74 -4.33
CA ALA A 89 13.62 16.18 -4.60
C ALA A 89 13.29 16.06 -6.10
N SER A 90 12.12 15.48 -6.42
CA SER A 90 11.64 15.33 -7.79
C SER A 90 10.11 15.12 -7.78
N ALA A 91 9.42 15.68 -8.76
CA ALA A 91 7.99 15.47 -8.98
C ALA A 91 7.68 14.22 -9.83
N ALA A 92 8.70 13.51 -10.30
CA ALA A 92 8.51 12.26 -11.03
C ALA A 92 7.84 11.18 -10.14
N PRO A 93 7.11 10.21 -10.73
CA PRO A 93 6.51 9.11 -9.98
C PRO A 93 7.50 8.38 -9.08
N VAL A 94 7.06 8.01 -7.87
CA VAL A 94 7.88 7.32 -6.87
C VAL A 94 7.62 5.82 -6.97
N ASN A 95 8.39 5.14 -7.80
CA ASN A 95 8.31 3.70 -7.96
C ASN A 95 9.45 3.01 -7.20
N GLN A 96 9.17 1.89 -6.54
CA GLN A 96 10.18 1.10 -5.82
C GLN A 96 10.13 -0.37 -6.21
N VAL A 97 11.27 -1.02 -6.23
CA VAL A 97 11.37 -2.46 -6.45
C VAL A 97 12.27 -3.10 -5.40
N HIS A 98 11.80 -4.18 -4.81
CA HIS A 98 12.58 -5.04 -3.93
C HIS A 98 12.71 -6.42 -4.55
N ARG A 99 13.94 -6.88 -4.71
CA ARG A 99 14.26 -8.20 -5.29
C ARG A 99 15.00 -9.04 -4.28
N THR A 100 14.53 -10.25 -4.11
CA THR A 100 15.24 -11.30 -3.36
C THR A 100 15.51 -12.50 -4.27
N ALA A 101 16.15 -13.54 -3.74
CA ALA A 101 16.36 -14.77 -4.49
C ALA A 101 15.05 -15.54 -4.79
N GLY A 102 13.95 -15.23 -4.13
CA GLY A 102 12.70 -16.00 -4.21
C GLY A 102 11.46 -15.22 -4.64
N PHE A 103 11.51 -13.88 -4.70
CA PHE A 103 10.37 -13.06 -5.09
C PHE A 103 10.77 -11.63 -5.45
N THR A 104 9.85 -10.93 -6.09
CA THR A 104 9.97 -9.49 -6.38
C THR A 104 8.72 -8.76 -5.88
N ILE A 105 8.91 -7.58 -5.26
CA ILE A 105 7.83 -6.62 -4.99
C ILE A 105 8.09 -5.39 -5.87
N ALA A 106 7.09 -4.97 -6.63
CA ALA A 106 7.09 -3.74 -7.41
C ALA A 106 6.01 -2.81 -6.87
N LEU A 107 6.39 -1.67 -6.29
CA LEU A 107 5.46 -0.63 -5.84
C LEU A 107 5.40 0.47 -6.89
N CYS A 108 4.19 0.71 -7.40
CA CYS A 108 3.88 1.71 -8.41
C CYS A 108 3.24 2.93 -7.75
N ASP A 109 3.69 4.10 -8.12
CA ASP A 109 3.02 5.34 -7.77
C ASP A 109 1.72 5.46 -8.57
N SER A 110 0.59 5.48 -7.88
CA SER A 110 -0.73 5.72 -8.46
C SER A 110 -1.32 7.07 -8.08
N SER A 111 -0.54 7.94 -7.42
CA SER A 111 -0.98 9.28 -7.06
C SER A 111 -1.01 10.22 -8.25
N ILE A 112 -1.90 11.20 -8.22
CA ILE A 112 -1.91 12.34 -9.13
C ILE A 112 -1.68 13.58 -8.28
N PRO A 113 -0.62 14.36 -8.50
CA PRO A 113 -0.37 15.55 -7.69
C PRO A 113 -1.59 16.48 -7.57
N GLY A 114 -2.06 16.70 -6.32
CA GLY A 114 -3.21 17.57 -6.02
C GLY A 114 -4.57 16.99 -6.35
N LYS A 115 -4.69 15.68 -6.48
CA LYS A 115 -5.93 14.94 -6.72
C LYS A 115 -6.10 13.81 -5.72
N ASP A 116 -7.36 13.46 -5.43
CA ASP A 116 -7.70 12.36 -4.53
C ASP A 116 -7.88 11.03 -5.27
N GLU A 117 -8.18 11.08 -6.58
CA GLU A 117 -8.29 9.90 -7.43
C GLU A 117 -6.94 9.38 -7.92
N GLY A 118 -6.87 8.08 -8.21
CA GLY A 118 -5.65 7.43 -8.69
C GLY A 118 -5.51 7.31 -10.19
N PHE A 119 -4.26 7.33 -10.65
CA PHE A 119 -3.87 7.07 -12.04
C PHE A 119 -2.42 6.60 -12.09
N ILE A 120 -2.15 5.54 -12.83
CA ILE A 120 -0.77 5.11 -13.09
C ILE A 120 -0.27 5.75 -14.38
N GLU A 121 0.74 6.62 -14.25
CA GLU A 121 1.34 7.32 -15.38
C GLU A 121 2.02 6.34 -16.36
N GLU A 122 2.19 6.76 -17.61
CA GLU A 122 2.83 5.91 -18.64
C GLU A 122 4.25 5.49 -18.24
N ASP A 123 5.03 6.43 -17.70
CA ASP A 123 6.38 6.15 -17.25
C ASP A 123 6.42 5.05 -16.17
N THR A 124 5.41 5.02 -15.27
CA THR A 124 5.27 3.97 -14.25
C THR A 124 4.89 2.62 -14.88
N LEU A 125 4.01 2.61 -15.89
CA LEU A 125 3.67 1.36 -16.60
C LEU A 125 4.87 0.80 -17.37
N VAL A 126 5.62 1.65 -18.06
CA VAL A 126 6.87 1.28 -18.75
C VAL A 126 7.90 0.74 -17.76
N TRP A 127 8.06 1.40 -16.61
CA TRP A 127 8.94 0.93 -15.55
C TRP A 127 8.49 -0.43 -15.00
N LEU A 128 7.19 -0.61 -14.73
CA LEU A 128 6.66 -1.89 -14.25
C LEU A 128 6.88 -3.00 -15.27
N GLU A 129 6.65 -2.75 -16.56
CA GLU A 129 6.90 -3.71 -17.63
C GLU A 129 8.38 -4.14 -17.68
N ASP A 130 9.30 -3.19 -17.53
CA ASP A 130 10.74 -3.48 -17.45
C ASP A 130 11.08 -4.36 -16.22
N VAL A 131 10.50 -4.04 -15.05
CA VAL A 131 10.67 -4.85 -13.84
C VAL A 131 10.18 -6.27 -14.06
N LEU A 132 8.99 -6.44 -14.62
CA LEU A 132 8.37 -7.75 -14.90
C LEU A 132 9.17 -8.55 -15.93
N THR A 133 9.61 -7.90 -17.00
CA THR A 133 10.40 -8.54 -18.07
C THR A 133 11.75 -9.04 -17.59
N ARG A 134 12.39 -8.31 -16.65
CA ARG A 134 13.68 -8.72 -16.05
C ARG A 134 13.52 -9.72 -14.92
N THR A 135 12.31 -9.97 -14.45
CA THR A 135 12.07 -10.97 -13.40
C THR A 135 11.88 -12.35 -14.05
N PRO A 136 12.61 -13.39 -13.60
CA PRO A 136 12.43 -14.75 -14.13
C PRO A 136 10.96 -15.19 -14.09
N GLY A 137 10.49 -15.87 -15.11
CA GLY A 137 9.07 -16.22 -15.27
C GLY A 137 8.52 -17.18 -14.21
N ASP A 138 9.38 -17.88 -13.49
CA ASP A 138 9.06 -18.75 -12.35
C ASP A 138 9.14 -18.03 -10.99
N MET A 139 9.66 -16.79 -10.95
CA MET A 139 9.76 -15.97 -9.75
C MET A 139 8.47 -15.20 -9.53
N PRO A 140 7.75 -15.38 -8.40
CA PRO A 140 6.52 -14.67 -8.12
C PRO A 140 6.78 -13.17 -7.90
N VAL A 141 5.84 -12.35 -8.40
CA VAL A 141 5.85 -10.91 -8.25
C VAL A 141 4.59 -10.46 -7.51
N LEU A 142 4.75 -9.62 -6.48
CA LEU A 142 3.69 -8.80 -5.92
C LEU A 142 3.77 -7.39 -6.51
N VAL A 143 2.67 -6.90 -7.06
CA VAL A 143 2.57 -5.53 -7.56
C VAL A 143 1.72 -4.73 -6.58
N GLY A 144 2.27 -3.65 -6.06
CA GLY A 144 1.59 -2.78 -5.10
C GLY A 144 1.39 -1.36 -5.65
N PHE A 145 0.34 -0.70 -5.21
CA PHE A 145 0.00 0.70 -5.48
C PHE A 145 -0.97 1.18 -4.40
N HIS A 146 -1.31 2.48 -4.37
CA HIS A 146 -2.23 2.99 -3.35
C HIS A 146 -3.71 2.77 -3.71
N HIS A 147 -4.16 3.27 -4.86
CA HIS A 147 -5.57 3.30 -5.23
C HIS A 147 -6.06 1.98 -5.84
N PRO A 148 -7.18 1.40 -5.36
CA PRO A 148 -7.78 0.20 -5.95
C PRO A 148 -8.16 0.42 -7.43
N PRO A 149 -7.81 -0.50 -8.36
CA PRO A 149 -8.12 -0.35 -9.78
C PRO A 149 -9.49 -0.92 -10.16
N THR A 150 -10.36 -1.16 -9.19
CA THR A 150 -11.71 -1.74 -9.41
C THR A 150 -12.67 -1.27 -8.32
N LEU A 151 -13.96 -1.49 -8.56
CA LEU A 151 -14.99 -1.16 -7.59
C LEU A 151 -14.90 -2.08 -6.37
N LEU A 152 -14.95 -1.49 -5.19
CA LEU A 152 -15.05 -2.19 -3.90
C LEU A 152 -16.48 -2.15 -3.36
N HIS A 153 -17.44 -1.61 -4.12
CA HIS A 153 -18.84 -1.39 -3.72
C HIS A 153 -18.97 -0.45 -2.50
N SER A 154 -18.03 0.47 -2.38
CA SER A 154 -18.01 1.57 -1.43
C SER A 154 -18.06 2.88 -2.23
N PRO A 155 -19.25 3.51 -2.40
CA PRO A 155 -19.44 4.61 -3.37
C PRO A 155 -18.46 5.77 -3.20
N TYR A 156 -18.06 6.09 -1.97
CA TYR A 156 -17.08 7.13 -1.70
C TYR A 156 -15.72 6.74 -2.27
N ILE A 157 -15.18 5.58 -1.90
CA ILE A 157 -13.88 5.07 -2.38
C ILE A 157 -13.93 4.79 -3.89
N ASP A 158 -15.02 4.23 -4.38
CA ASP A 158 -15.20 3.92 -5.81
C ASP A 158 -15.13 5.17 -6.68
N SER A 159 -15.50 6.34 -6.14
CA SER A 159 -15.37 7.63 -6.85
C SER A 159 -13.94 8.16 -6.89
N LEU A 160 -13.07 7.65 -6.03
CA LEU A 160 -11.65 8.06 -5.88
C LEU A 160 -10.68 6.93 -6.26
N ARG A 161 -11.17 5.84 -6.86
CA ARG A 161 -10.34 4.71 -7.27
C ARG A 161 -9.32 5.09 -8.34
N GLN A 162 -8.46 4.18 -8.71
CA GLN A 162 -7.60 4.32 -9.89
C GLN A 162 -8.45 4.31 -11.17
N PHE A 163 -8.28 5.31 -12.03
CA PHE A 163 -8.92 5.40 -13.34
C PHE A 163 -7.98 4.92 -14.45
N GLU A 164 -8.55 4.70 -15.64
CA GLU A 164 -7.85 4.10 -16.82
C GLU A 164 -7.20 2.74 -16.46
N GLU A 165 -7.81 2.02 -15.57
CA GLU A 165 -7.37 0.75 -15.00
C GLU A 165 -7.14 -0.33 -16.05
N HIS A 166 -7.81 -0.22 -17.21
CA HIS A 166 -7.64 -1.13 -18.33
C HIS A 166 -6.19 -1.16 -18.88
N ARG A 167 -5.41 -0.09 -18.67
CA ARG A 167 -3.98 -0.03 -19.05
C ARG A 167 -3.15 -0.96 -18.18
N LEU A 168 -3.36 -0.91 -16.87
CA LEU A 168 -2.74 -1.84 -15.92
C LEU A 168 -3.22 -3.28 -16.18
N ALA A 169 -4.53 -3.49 -16.43
CA ALA A 169 -5.08 -4.82 -16.69
C ALA A 169 -4.38 -5.51 -17.86
N ARG A 170 -4.22 -4.82 -19.01
CA ARG A 170 -3.49 -5.35 -20.15
C ARG A 170 -2.06 -5.75 -19.84
N LEU A 171 -1.38 -4.99 -18.96
CA LEU A 171 -0.02 -5.34 -18.53
C LEU A 171 -0.04 -6.59 -17.65
N VAL A 172 -0.92 -6.63 -16.63
CA VAL A 172 -1.04 -7.75 -15.69
C VAL A 172 -1.34 -9.07 -16.39
N GLU A 173 -2.22 -9.07 -17.40
CA GLU A 173 -2.60 -10.25 -18.17
C GLU A 173 -1.43 -10.89 -18.94
N ARG A 174 -0.41 -10.09 -19.29
CA ARG A 174 0.77 -10.57 -20.04
C ARG A 174 1.80 -11.28 -19.15
N PHE A 175 1.74 -11.11 -17.83
CA PHE A 175 2.74 -11.63 -16.91
C PHE A 175 2.13 -12.64 -15.92
N PRO A 176 2.15 -13.94 -16.25
CA PRO A 176 1.53 -14.99 -15.43
C PRO A 176 2.17 -15.14 -14.05
N ASN A 177 3.43 -14.75 -13.88
CA ASN A 177 4.16 -14.80 -12.62
C ASN A 177 3.77 -13.69 -11.61
N ILE A 178 2.87 -12.76 -11.95
CA ILE A 178 2.25 -11.90 -10.95
C ILE A 178 1.38 -12.77 -10.06
N ALA A 179 1.78 -12.92 -8.79
CA ALA A 179 1.09 -13.73 -7.80
C ALA A 179 -0.13 -13.02 -7.21
N GLY A 180 -0.11 -11.69 -7.18
CA GLY A 180 -1.21 -10.86 -6.70
C GLY A 180 -0.90 -9.37 -6.76
N LEU A 181 -1.94 -8.59 -6.54
CA LEU A 181 -1.90 -7.14 -6.44
C LEU A 181 -2.31 -6.72 -5.04
N ILE A 182 -1.68 -5.69 -4.51
CA ILE A 182 -1.91 -5.17 -3.16
C ILE A 182 -2.08 -3.66 -3.20
N CYS A 183 -3.04 -3.13 -2.43
CA CYS A 183 -3.31 -1.69 -2.38
C CYS A 183 -3.86 -1.26 -1.02
N GLY A 184 -4.08 0.06 -0.85
CA GLY A 184 -4.63 0.70 0.34
C GLY A 184 -5.84 1.56 0.03
N HIS A 185 -5.81 2.83 0.46
CA HIS A 185 -6.79 3.90 0.17
C HIS A 185 -8.18 3.70 0.77
N ALA A 186 -8.67 2.48 0.80
CA ALA A 186 -10.03 2.20 1.30
C ALA A 186 -10.10 2.12 2.83
N HIS A 187 -9.00 2.13 3.54
CA HIS A 187 -8.89 1.96 5.00
C HIS A 187 -9.59 0.72 5.56
N THR A 188 -10.38 0.05 4.75
CA THR A 188 -11.14 -1.15 5.12
C THR A 188 -10.61 -2.33 4.33
N ALA A 189 -10.28 -3.41 5.05
CA ALA A 189 -9.79 -4.62 4.44
C ALA A 189 -10.78 -5.18 3.43
N ALA A 190 -10.31 -5.45 2.22
CA ALA A 190 -11.11 -6.06 1.16
C ALA A 190 -10.28 -7.06 0.35
N ALA A 191 -10.95 -8.01 -0.28
CA ALA A 191 -10.34 -8.95 -1.22
C ALA A 191 -11.26 -9.13 -2.42
N THR A 192 -10.67 -9.04 -3.61
CA THR A 192 -11.37 -9.20 -4.88
C THR A 192 -10.39 -9.74 -5.93
N THR A 193 -10.73 -9.63 -7.20
CA THR A 193 -9.86 -9.98 -8.32
C THR A 193 -9.76 -8.83 -9.31
N PHE A 194 -8.59 -8.67 -9.92
CA PHE A 194 -8.36 -7.72 -11.00
C PHE A 194 -7.48 -8.38 -12.06
N ALA A 195 -7.88 -8.30 -13.34
CA ALA A 195 -7.16 -8.90 -14.47
C ALA A 195 -6.80 -10.39 -14.21
N GLY A 196 -7.72 -11.15 -13.63
CA GLY A 196 -7.53 -12.58 -13.32
C GLY A 196 -6.60 -12.89 -12.14
N LYS A 197 -6.10 -11.87 -11.41
CA LYS A 197 -5.22 -12.01 -10.25
C LYS A 197 -5.94 -11.63 -8.95
N PRO A 198 -5.56 -12.22 -7.80
CA PRO A 198 -5.99 -11.71 -6.50
C PRO A 198 -5.62 -10.23 -6.34
N LEU A 199 -6.56 -9.42 -5.89
CA LEU A 199 -6.35 -8.04 -5.44
C LEU A 199 -6.74 -7.95 -3.97
N VAL A 200 -5.82 -7.49 -3.16
CA VAL A 200 -5.99 -7.40 -1.71
C VAL A 200 -5.77 -5.97 -1.24
N VAL A 201 -6.74 -5.44 -0.53
CA VAL A 201 -6.69 -4.11 0.09
C VAL A 201 -6.30 -4.24 1.55
N ALA A 202 -5.25 -3.56 1.97
CA ALA A 202 -4.87 -3.49 3.37
C ALA A 202 -5.87 -2.64 4.16
N PRO A 203 -6.11 -2.97 5.43
CA PRO A 203 -6.81 -2.06 6.34
C PRO A 203 -5.94 -0.85 6.65
N GLY A 204 -6.58 0.28 6.92
CA GLY A 204 -5.88 1.49 7.36
C GLY A 204 -5.33 1.36 8.78
N VAL A 205 -4.11 1.88 8.98
CA VAL A 205 -3.51 1.93 10.32
C VAL A 205 -4.17 3.02 11.16
N VAL A 206 -4.38 4.22 10.62
CA VAL A 206 -4.92 5.36 11.39
C VAL A 206 -6.41 5.24 11.67
N SER A 207 -7.19 4.69 10.75
CA SER A 207 -8.64 4.61 10.83
C SER A 207 -9.20 3.50 9.93
N THR A 208 -10.50 3.25 10.04
CA THR A 208 -11.23 2.34 9.15
C THR A 208 -12.39 3.12 8.54
N LEU A 209 -12.69 2.93 7.26
CA LEU A 209 -13.90 3.47 6.66
C LEU A 209 -15.08 2.53 6.87
N ARG A 210 -16.24 3.10 7.15
CA ARG A 210 -17.50 2.37 7.28
C ARG A 210 -17.97 1.85 5.94
N LEU A 211 -18.49 0.65 5.95
CA LEU A 211 -19.09 0.04 4.76
C LEU A 211 -20.52 0.61 4.53
N PRO A 212 -21.00 0.66 3.28
CA PRO A 212 -22.28 1.31 2.94
C PRO A 212 -23.50 0.73 3.65
N TRP A 213 -23.42 -0.51 4.14
CA TRP A 213 -24.50 -1.18 4.89
C TRP A 213 -24.39 -1.04 6.40
N GLU A 214 -23.35 -0.36 6.90
CA GLU A 214 -23.23 -0.02 8.31
C GLU A 214 -24.04 1.24 8.63
N ARG A 215 -24.49 1.37 9.87
CA ARG A 215 -25.24 2.55 10.30
C ARG A 215 -24.27 3.68 10.63
N TYR A 216 -24.54 4.87 10.11
CA TYR A 216 -23.86 6.10 10.49
C TYR A 216 -24.81 7.03 11.23
N ALA A 217 -24.27 7.85 12.13
CA ALA A 217 -24.99 8.92 12.75
C ALA A 217 -25.32 10.07 11.77
N HIS A 218 -24.44 10.29 10.80
CA HIS A 218 -24.57 11.31 9.75
C HIS A 218 -24.02 10.77 8.41
N PRO A 219 -24.60 11.14 7.24
CA PRO A 219 -24.12 10.66 5.93
C PRO A 219 -22.65 10.94 5.61
N THR A 220 -22.04 11.94 6.27
CA THR A 220 -20.61 12.28 6.12
C THR A 220 -19.70 11.59 7.14
N ASP A 221 -20.24 10.77 8.04
CA ASP A 221 -19.51 10.05 9.06
C ASP A 221 -18.94 8.72 8.50
N HIS A 222 -18.04 8.84 7.52
CA HIS A 222 -17.43 7.67 6.87
C HIS A 222 -16.31 7.04 7.68
N VAL A 223 -15.70 7.79 8.61
CA VAL A 223 -14.48 7.36 9.33
C VAL A 223 -14.85 6.74 10.67
N HIS A 224 -14.34 5.54 10.92
CA HIS A 224 -14.43 4.86 12.20
C HIS A 224 -13.07 4.93 12.91
N LEU A 225 -13.00 5.69 13.99
CA LEU A 225 -11.76 5.92 14.73
C LEU A 225 -11.51 4.90 15.86
N ASP A 226 -12.53 4.21 16.36
CA ASP A 226 -12.43 3.37 17.57
C ASP A 226 -11.91 1.96 17.31
N LEU A 227 -11.87 1.52 16.05
CA LEU A 227 -11.31 0.21 15.72
C LEU A 227 -9.78 0.22 15.89
N PRO A 228 -9.18 -0.89 16.37
CA PRO A 228 -7.74 -0.98 16.52
C PRO A 228 -7.03 -0.84 15.17
N PRO A 229 -5.75 -0.41 15.13
CA PRO A 229 -4.96 -0.45 13.90
C PRO A 229 -4.84 -1.88 13.39
N ALA A 230 -4.79 -2.04 12.10
CA ALA A 230 -4.71 -3.35 11.49
C ALA A 230 -3.75 -3.37 10.31
N LEU A 231 -3.33 -4.57 9.91
CA LEU A 231 -2.45 -4.83 8.80
C LEU A 231 -2.78 -6.16 8.13
N ALA A 232 -2.20 -6.43 6.97
CA ALA A 232 -2.25 -7.72 6.31
C ALA A 232 -0.87 -8.40 6.33
N PHE A 233 -0.86 -9.74 6.39
CA PHE A 233 0.31 -10.55 6.06
C PHE A 233 0.03 -11.31 4.77
N HIS A 234 0.90 -11.15 3.80
CA HIS A 234 0.87 -11.89 2.55
C HIS A 234 1.89 -13.01 2.60
N VAL A 235 1.42 -14.23 2.40
CA VAL A 235 2.24 -15.43 2.41
C VAL A 235 2.26 -16.03 1.01
N LEU A 236 3.44 -16.11 0.40
CA LEU A 236 3.66 -16.83 -0.83
C LEU A 236 4.28 -18.20 -0.52
N GLY A 237 3.51 -19.25 -0.78
CA GLY A 237 3.96 -20.64 -0.64
C GLY A 237 4.73 -21.12 -1.88
N GLY A 238 5.33 -22.32 -1.77
CA GLY A 238 6.07 -22.94 -2.88
C GLY A 238 5.25 -23.24 -4.14
N THR A 239 3.91 -23.11 -4.07
CA THR A 239 3.01 -23.27 -5.22
C THR A 239 2.69 -21.94 -5.93
N GLY A 240 3.30 -20.82 -5.52
CA GLY A 240 3.03 -19.48 -6.04
C GLY A 240 1.67 -18.89 -5.63
N ARG A 241 0.92 -19.57 -4.74
CA ARG A 241 -0.37 -19.07 -4.25
C ARG A 241 -0.15 -18.01 -3.19
N LEU A 242 -0.89 -16.90 -3.33
CA LEU A 242 -0.97 -15.85 -2.34
C LEU A 242 -2.05 -16.20 -1.31
N THR A 243 -1.67 -16.25 -0.03
CA THR A 243 -2.58 -16.28 1.10
C THR A 243 -2.45 -15.00 1.89
N THR A 244 -3.55 -14.36 2.23
CA THR A 244 -3.56 -13.14 3.05
C THR A 244 -4.25 -13.38 4.37
N HIS A 245 -3.59 -12.96 5.45
CA HIS A 245 -4.14 -12.93 6.81
C HIS A 245 -4.20 -11.49 7.29
N TYR A 246 -5.34 -11.09 7.86
CA TYR A 246 -5.47 -9.79 8.51
C TYR A 246 -5.21 -9.90 10.01
N ARG A 247 -4.61 -8.87 10.58
CA ARG A 247 -4.28 -8.80 12.01
C ARG A 247 -4.59 -7.42 12.56
N SER A 248 -5.39 -7.36 13.63
CA SER A 248 -5.52 -6.16 14.45
C SER A 248 -4.43 -6.16 15.52
N VAL A 249 -3.92 -4.97 15.84
CA VAL A 249 -2.87 -4.75 16.85
C VAL A 249 -3.47 -3.91 17.97
N SER A 250 -3.24 -4.30 19.22
CA SER A 250 -3.66 -3.51 20.38
C SER A 250 -2.73 -2.29 20.54
N CYS A 251 -3.32 -1.12 20.80
CA CYS A 251 -2.61 0.09 21.22
C CYS A 251 -2.64 0.23 22.73
#